data_10b2185b19ea069c3912044e510c3de3
#
_entry.id   10b2185b19ea069c3912044e510c3de3
#
_cell.length_a   1.000
_cell.length_b   1.000
_cell.length_c   1.000
_cell.angle_alpha   90.00
_cell.angle_beta   90.00
_cell.angle_gamma   90.00
#
_symmetry.space_group_name_H-M   'P 1'
#
loop_
_entity.id
_entity.type
_entity.pdbx_description
1 polymer ?
#
loop_
_entity_poly.entity_id
_entity_poly.type
_entity_poly.pdbx_seq_one_letter_code
_entity_poly.pdbx_strand_id
1 'polypeptide(L)'
;ASADLAKEQEGLRAELNAVSGGKWVYPHGDAATKVRDAVNAELKSRGMTADAKIFCELLTVADESWQDCVEACLGDRRFDILVPPAHYAAAKSAFVALGDRVGPISLLDTPGIRKADRHAETAPADSLAAQVTSENPLAAQYADTILRRIVCCDTPDTLEHFPDSATRDLLRHHPFRLERLRRPQRYIGLDARRERADALEAQLAAQADRCREAAQTEKTLKSAYDQYQNVLRGHALEQLAELWASRAALDAARADYAAQEQKLADCRENPMLQQLYREEEAREAAWETARKAVEQVGGDIRVCEKQIASCEAEQGKAVETAAQTMSAPASA
;
A
#
# COMPACT_ATOMS: atom_id res chain seq x y z
N ALA A 1 10.76 -2.41 -15.66
CA ALA A 1 10.71 -1.20 -14.82
C ALA A 1 9.62 -0.23 -15.30
N SER A 2 9.71 0.33 -16.51
CA SER A 2 8.71 1.30 -17.04
C SER A 2 7.30 0.69 -17.14
N ALA A 3 7.16 -0.54 -17.59
CA ALA A 3 5.88 -1.24 -17.70
C ALA A 3 5.25 -1.55 -16.31
N ASP A 4 6.06 -1.87 -15.32
CA ASP A 4 5.61 -2.18 -13.96
C ASP A 4 5.10 -0.92 -13.25
N LEU A 5 5.82 0.20 -13.41
CA LEU A 5 5.41 1.51 -12.91
C LEU A 5 4.10 1.98 -13.56
N ALA A 6 3.91 1.76 -14.86
CA ALA A 6 2.67 2.07 -15.55
C ALA A 6 1.49 1.24 -15.03
N LYS A 7 1.69 -0.05 -14.78
CA LYS A 7 0.66 -0.94 -14.22
C LYS A 7 0.29 -0.55 -12.80
N GLU A 8 1.26 -0.16 -11.98
CA GLU A 8 1.02 0.33 -10.62
C GLU A 8 0.22 1.65 -10.65
N GLN A 9 0.57 2.58 -11.55
CA GLN A 9 -0.16 3.82 -11.74
C GLN A 9 -1.62 3.59 -12.18
N GLU A 10 -1.84 2.62 -13.05
CA GLU A 10 -3.19 2.23 -13.50
C GLU A 10 -4.00 1.66 -12.33
N GLY A 11 -3.39 0.83 -11.48
CA GLY A 11 -4.02 0.32 -10.26
C GLY A 11 -4.45 1.42 -9.30
N LEU A 12 -3.55 2.38 -9.02
CA LEU A 12 -3.87 3.54 -8.15
C LEU A 12 -4.97 4.42 -8.75
N ARG A 13 -5.00 4.63 -10.07
CA ARG A 13 -6.08 5.38 -10.74
C ARG A 13 -7.42 4.66 -10.65
N ALA A 14 -7.42 3.35 -10.83
CA ALA A 14 -8.64 2.55 -10.71
C ALA A 14 -9.20 2.62 -9.28
N GLU A 15 -8.33 2.56 -8.27
CA GLU A 15 -8.71 2.71 -6.86
C GLU A 15 -9.25 4.12 -6.57
N LEU A 16 -8.57 5.17 -7.04
CA LEU A 16 -9.04 6.56 -6.87
C LEU A 16 -10.42 6.77 -7.52
N ASN A 17 -10.61 6.28 -8.74
CA ASN A 17 -11.91 6.37 -9.42
C ASN A 17 -13.01 5.60 -8.66
N ALA A 18 -12.70 4.44 -8.09
CA ALA A 18 -13.65 3.70 -7.27
C ALA A 18 -14.04 4.48 -6.01
N VAL A 19 -13.05 5.00 -5.28
CA VAL A 19 -13.27 5.78 -4.04
C VAL A 19 -14.04 7.08 -4.34
N SER A 20 -13.66 7.82 -5.39
CA SER A 20 -14.34 9.04 -5.83
C SER A 20 -15.76 8.76 -6.34
N GLY A 21 -15.98 7.60 -6.96
CA GLY A 21 -17.31 7.11 -7.36
C GLY A 21 -18.16 6.54 -6.22
N GLY A 22 -17.71 6.69 -4.97
CA GLY A 22 -18.44 6.25 -3.76
C GLY A 22 -18.31 4.77 -3.45
N LYS A 23 -17.40 4.04 -4.13
CA LYS A 23 -17.11 2.64 -3.85
C LYS A 23 -15.80 2.54 -3.04
N TRP A 24 -15.87 1.85 -1.92
CA TRP A 24 -14.67 1.48 -1.18
C TRP A 24 -13.96 0.29 -1.85
N VAL A 25 -12.63 0.32 -1.79
CA VAL A 25 -11.80 -0.86 -2.04
C VAL A 25 -11.28 -1.33 -0.67
N TYR A 26 -11.80 -2.45 -0.21
CA TYR A 26 -11.46 -3.00 1.09
C TYR A 26 -10.19 -3.87 1.03
N PRO A 27 -9.50 -4.07 2.15
CA PRO A 27 -8.33 -4.93 2.21
C PRO A 27 -8.65 -6.39 1.83
N HIS A 28 -7.61 -7.24 1.80
CA HIS A 28 -7.72 -8.66 1.44
C HIS A 28 -8.30 -8.90 0.03
N GLY A 29 -7.89 -8.06 -0.93
CA GLY A 29 -8.34 -8.19 -2.33
C GLY A 29 -9.82 -7.90 -2.51
N ASP A 30 -10.34 -6.97 -1.72
CA ASP A 30 -11.75 -6.56 -1.72
C ASP A 30 -12.73 -7.69 -1.35
N ALA A 31 -12.30 -8.54 -0.41
CA ALA A 31 -13.10 -9.69 0.02
C ALA A 31 -14.47 -9.28 0.57
N ALA A 32 -14.54 -8.17 1.32
CA ALA A 32 -15.80 -7.69 1.91
C ALA A 32 -16.84 -7.36 0.84
N THR A 33 -16.45 -6.64 -0.23
CA THR A 33 -17.36 -6.36 -1.37
C THR A 33 -17.80 -7.64 -2.05
N LYS A 34 -16.88 -8.57 -2.30
CA LYS A 34 -17.20 -9.86 -2.96
C LYS A 34 -18.19 -10.69 -2.15
N VAL A 35 -17.99 -10.77 -0.84
CA VAL A 35 -18.90 -11.50 0.06
C VAL A 35 -20.26 -10.81 0.12
N ARG A 36 -20.29 -9.48 0.32
CA ARG A 36 -21.53 -8.69 0.30
C ARG A 36 -22.32 -8.91 -0.99
N ASP A 37 -21.66 -8.83 -2.15
CA ASP A 37 -22.31 -8.92 -3.44
C ASP A 37 -22.83 -10.35 -3.71
N ALA A 38 -22.10 -11.37 -3.27
CA ALA A 38 -22.56 -12.75 -3.35
C ALA A 38 -23.79 -13.02 -2.46
N VAL A 39 -23.78 -12.47 -1.22
CA VAL A 39 -24.94 -12.54 -0.33
C VAL A 39 -26.14 -11.81 -0.94
N ASN A 40 -25.93 -10.59 -1.48
CA ASN A 40 -26.98 -9.81 -2.12
C ASN A 40 -27.54 -10.51 -3.37
N ALA A 41 -26.70 -11.21 -4.16
CA ALA A 41 -27.14 -11.99 -5.30
C ALA A 41 -28.06 -13.15 -4.86
N GLU A 42 -27.70 -13.86 -3.79
CA GLU A 42 -28.51 -14.93 -3.23
C GLU A 42 -29.84 -14.41 -2.66
N LEU A 43 -29.83 -13.28 -1.94
CA LEU A 43 -31.05 -12.65 -1.45
C LEU A 43 -32.00 -12.32 -2.62
N LYS A 44 -31.47 -11.72 -3.67
CA LYS A 44 -32.24 -11.41 -4.90
C LYS A 44 -32.80 -12.67 -5.55
N SER A 45 -32.01 -13.75 -5.66
CA SER A 45 -32.46 -15.01 -6.27
C SER A 45 -33.66 -15.64 -5.53
N ARG A 46 -33.77 -15.35 -4.22
CA ARG A 46 -34.89 -15.77 -3.38
C ARG A 46 -36.04 -14.75 -3.32
N GLY A 47 -35.99 -13.68 -4.12
CA GLY A 47 -37.00 -12.63 -4.12
C GLY A 47 -36.96 -11.71 -2.89
N MET A 48 -35.85 -11.70 -2.16
CA MET A 48 -35.63 -10.84 -1.00
C MET A 48 -34.92 -9.54 -1.39
N THR A 49 -35.02 -8.52 -0.54
CA THR A 49 -34.28 -7.27 -0.71
C THR A 49 -32.77 -7.51 -0.54
N ALA A 50 -31.99 -6.97 -1.46
CA ALA A 50 -30.51 -7.02 -1.39
C ALA A 50 -29.99 -5.91 -0.46
N ASP A 51 -29.99 -6.16 0.82
CA ASP A 51 -29.71 -5.21 1.89
C ASP A 51 -28.50 -5.59 2.78
N ALA A 52 -27.68 -6.54 2.31
CA ALA A 52 -26.39 -6.82 2.92
C ALA A 52 -25.47 -5.60 2.81
N LYS A 53 -24.91 -5.17 3.93
CA LYS A 53 -24.00 -4.02 4.02
C LYS A 53 -22.73 -4.41 4.77
N ILE A 54 -21.66 -3.68 4.53
CA ILE A 54 -20.40 -3.84 5.27
C ILE A 54 -20.51 -3.00 6.54
N PHE A 55 -20.07 -3.55 7.66
CA PHE A 55 -20.31 -2.96 8.98
C PHE A 55 -19.76 -1.54 9.13
N CYS A 56 -18.53 -1.25 8.66
CA CYS A 56 -17.95 0.09 8.73
C CYS A 56 -18.76 1.16 7.96
N GLU A 57 -19.50 0.77 6.92
CA GLU A 57 -20.34 1.70 6.15
C GLU A 57 -21.53 2.22 6.94
N LEU A 58 -21.87 1.55 8.05
CA LEU A 58 -23.02 1.86 8.91
C LEU A 58 -22.62 2.68 10.15
N LEU A 59 -21.34 2.92 10.36
CA LEU A 59 -20.82 3.59 11.55
C LEU A 59 -20.42 5.03 11.27
N THR A 60 -20.46 5.83 12.31
CA THR A 60 -19.90 7.19 12.36
C THR A 60 -19.19 7.38 13.69
N VAL A 61 -18.02 7.98 13.69
CA VAL A 61 -17.29 8.34 14.91
C VAL A 61 -17.63 9.77 15.26
N ALA A 62 -18.06 10.01 16.49
CA ALA A 62 -18.56 11.30 16.97
C ALA A 62 -17.41 12.29 17.21
N ASP A 63 -16.29 11.84 17.77
CA ASP A 63 -15.07 12.62 17.99
C ASP A 63 -13.94 12.08 17.11
N GLU A 64 -13.57 12.88 16.11
CA GLU A 64 -12.52 12.51 15.14
C GLU A 64 -11.19 12.15 15.83
N SER A 65 -10.87 12.73 16.98
CA SER A 65 -9.65 12.42 17.72
C SER A 65 -9.56 10.95 18.17
N TRP A 66 -10.71 10.25 18.27
CA TRP A 66 -10.82 8.83 18.59
C TRP A 66 -10.91 7.93 17.35
N GLN A 67 -11.00 8.48 16.15
CA GLN A 67 -11.21 7.75 14.91
C GLN A 67 -10.21 6.60 14.75
N ASP A 68 -8.92 6.89 14.85
CA ASP A 68 -7.86 5.89 14.67
C ASP A 68 -7.94 4.78 15.74
N CYS A 69 -8.26 5.15 16.98
CA CYS A 69 -8.40 4.19 18.09
C CYS A 69 -9.61 3.27 17.89
N VAL A 70 -10.75 3.82 17.51
CA VAL A 70 -11.97 3.06 17.20
C VAL A 70 -11.71 2.06 16.07
N GLU A 71 -11.13 2.53 14.96
CA GLU A 71 -10.82 1.70 13.81
C GLU A 71 -9.83 0.58 14.15
N ALA A 72 -8.80 0.89 14.95
CA ALA A 72 -7.81 -0.08 15.39
C ALA A 72 -8.41 -1.14 16.34
N CYS A 73 -9.29 -0.72 17.26
CA CYS A 73 -9.95 -1.63 18.20
C CYS A 73 -10.99 -2.52 17.52
N LEU A 74 -11.69 -2.03 16.51
CA LEU A 74 -12.59 -2.84 15.69
C LEU A 74 -11.80 -3.86 14.84
N GLY A 75 -10.61 -3.49 14.37
CA GLY A 75 -9.78 -4.35 13.53
C GLY A 75 -10.51 -4.81 12.26
N ASP A 76 -10.30 -6.06 11.86
CA ASP A 76 -10.94 -6.62 10.65
C ASP A 76 -12.45 -6.82 10.79
N ARG A 77 -12.98 -6.82 12.02
CA ARG A 77 -14.43 -6.92 12.27
C ARG A 77 -15.24 -5.79 11.64
N ARG A 78 -14.61 -4.63 11.36
CA ARG A 78 -15.26 -3.52 10.66
C ARG A 78 -15.67 -3.86 9.22
N PHE A 79 -15.14 -4.94 8.65
CA PHE A 79 -15.47 -5.42 7.31
C PHE A 79 -16.51 -6.56 7.31
N ASP A 80 -17.02 -6.95 8.46
CA ASP A 80 -18.05 -7.99 8.58
C ASP A 80 -19.34 -7.59 7.88
N ILE A 81 -20.06 -8.59 7.39
CA ILE A 81 -21.29 -8.38 6.62
C ILE A 81 -22.49 -8.42 7.58
N LEU A 82 -23.29 -7.37 7.54
CA LEU A 82 -24.53 -7.24 8.28
C LEU A 82 -25.72 -7.37 7.32
N VAL A 83 -26.71 -8.21 7.71
CA VAL A 83 -28.00 -8.36 7.04
C VAL A 83 -29.12 -8.23 8.08
N PRO A 84 -30.33 -7.82 7.71
CA PRO A 84 -31.48 -7.90 8.60
C PRO A 84 -31.73 -9.32 9.12
N PRO A 85 -32.21 -9.48 10.38
CA PRO A 85 -32.44 -10.81 10.95
C PRO A 85 -33.36 -11.71 10.12
N ALA A 86 -34.31 -11.11 9.40
CA ALA A 86 -35.23 -11.87 8.51
C ALA A 86 -34.48 -12.53 7.31
N HIS A 87 -33.37 -11.93 6.89
CA HIS A 87 -32.58 -12.41 5.74
C HIS A 87 -31.37 -13.28 6.14
N TYR A 88 -31.10 -13.40 7.44
CA TYR A 88 -29.92 -14.08 7.95
C TYR A 88 -29.78 -15.53 7.49
N ALA A 89 -30.87 -16.30 7.48
CA ALA A 89 -30.84 -17.71 7.06
C ALA A 89 -30.41 -17.87 5.59
N ALA A 90 -30.91 -17.02 4.70
CA ALA A 90 -30.54 -17.01 3.28
C ALA A 90 -29.10 -16.54 3.09
N ALA A 91 -28.71 -15.45 3.78
CA ALA A 91 -27.35 -14.92 3.78
C ALA A 91 -26.33 -15.96 4.28
N LYS A 92 -26.65 -16.69 5.35
CA LYS A 92 -25.84 -17.78 5.88
C LYS A 92 -25.59 -18.89 4.84
N SER A 93 -26.64 -19.27 4.10
CA SER A 93 -26.49 -20.28 3.03
C SER A 93 -25.52 -19.83 1.95
N ALA A 94 -25.61 -18.57 1.50
CA ALA A 94 -24.69 -17.97 0.55
C ALA A 94 -23.25 -17.91 1.09
N PHE A 95 -23.11 -17.45 2.34
CA PHE A 95 -21.81 -17.33 2.98
C PHE A 95 -21.09 -18.68 3.11
N VAL A 96 -21.80 -19.72 3.54
CA VAL A 96 -21.25 -21.10 3.62
C VAL A 96 -20.84 -21.62 2.25
N ALA A 97 -21.63 -21.35 1.19
CA ALA A 97 -21.31 -21.76 -0.16
C ALA A 97 -20.05 -21.11 -0.74
N LEU A 98 -19.62 -19.97 -0.21
CA LEU A 98 -18.38 -19.33 -0.62
C LEU A 98 -17.12 -20.08 -0.14
N GLY A 99 -17.21 -20.85 0.97
CA GLY A 99 -16.09 -21.59 1.55
C GLY A 99 -14.87 -20.68 1.83
N ASP A 100 -13.68 -21.15 1.48
CA ASP A 100 -12.42 -20.42 1.73
C ASP A 100 -12.29 -19.07 0.98
N ARG A 101 -13.20 -18.77 0.06
CA ARG A 101 -13.21 -17.52 -0.71
C ARG A 101 -13.64 -16.29 0.11
N VAL A 102 -14.20 -16.48 1.31
CA VAL A 102 -14.62 -15.38 2.20
C VAL A 102 -13.44 -14.65 2.84
N GLY A 103 -12.25 -15.28 2.93
CA GLY A 103 -11.10 -14.71 3.62
C GLY A 103 -11.40 -14.44 5.11
N PRO A 104 -10.90 -13.33 5.68
CA PRO A 104 -11.12 -12.99 7.09
C PRO A 104 -12.47 -12.31 7.36
N ILE A 105 -13.41 -12.32 6.41
CA ILE A 105 -14.71 -11.65 6.52
C ILE A 105 -15.70 -12.59 7.21
N SER A 106 -16.50 -12.04 8.12
CA SER A 106 -17.56 -12.77 8.83
C SER A 106 -18.96 -12.30 8.42
N LEU A 107 -19.94 -13.17 8.56
CA LEU A 107 -21.35 -12.81 8.50
C LEU A 107 -21.88 -12.66 9.94
N LEU A 108 -22.36 -11.48 10.31
CA LEU A 108 -22.85 -11.21 11.65
C LEU A 108 -24.13 -12.00 11.95
N ASP A 109 -24.18 -12.64 13.12
CA ASP A 109 -25.39 -13.31 13.63
C ASP A 109 -26.40 -12.26 14.13
N THR A 110 -27.07 -11.61 13.21
CA THR A 110 -28.02 -10.55 13.52
C THR A 110 -29.26 -11.02 14.32
N PRO A 111 -29.79 -12.25 14.16
CA PRO A 111 -30.76 -12.81 15.11
C PRO A 111 -30.22 -12.92 16.55
N GLY A 112 -28.96 -13.33 16.70
CA GLY A 112 -28.28 -13.42 18.00
C GLY A 112 -28.08 -12.06 18.64
N ILE A 113 -27.56 -11.09 17.88
CA ILE A 113 -27.39 -9.70 18.30
C ILE A 113 -28.73 -9.14 18.80
N ARG A 114 -29.80 -9.26 18.00
CA ARG A 114 -31.14 -8.79 18.39
C ARG A 114 -31.69 -9.43 19.66
N LYS A 115 -31.33 -10.68 19.94
CA LYS A 115 -31.76 -11.36 21.17
C LYS A 115 -30.98 -10.86 22.39
N ALA A 116 -29.70 -10.55 22.23
CA ALA A 116 -28.82 -10.05 23.29
C ALA A 116 -29.23 -8.64 23.78
N ASP A 117 -29.89 -7.84 22.92
CA ASP A 117 -30.28 -6.45 23.22
C ASP A 117 -31.34 -6.31 24.32
N ARG A 118 -31.99 -7.38 24.71
CA ARG A 118 -33.07 -7.32 25.70
C ARG A 118 -32.64 -6.88 27.13
N HIS A 119 -31.33 -6.71 27.33
CA HIS A 119 -30.72 -6.36 28.61
C HIS A 119 -29.60 -5.32 28.51
N ALA A 120 -29.45 -4.64 27.36
CA ALA A 120 -28.35 -3.69 27.16
C ALA A 120 -28.64 -2.38 27.90
N GLU A 121 -27.92 -2.16 28.99
CA GLU A 121 -27.75 -0.82 29.58
C GLU A 121 -27.01 0.07 28.54
N THR A 122 -27.29 1.37 28.58
CA THR A 122 -26.56 2.35 27.78
C THR A 122 -25.03 2.18 27.98
N ALA A 123 -24.24 2.29 26.93
CA ALA A 123 -22.80 2.23 27.06
C ALA A 123 -22.29 3.30 28.04
N PRO A 124 -21.31 2.98 28.90
CA PRO A 124 -20.70 3.98 29.77
C PRO A 124 -20.18 5.17 28.93
N ALA A 125 -20.42 6.39 29.43
CA ALA A 125 -20.06 7.61 28.70
C ALA A 125 -18.56 7.75 28.45
N ASP A 126 -17.73 7.11 29.25
CA ASP A 126 -16.29 7.04 29.17
C ASP A 126 -15.79 5.86 28.33
N SER A 127 -16.70 5.04 27.77
CA SER A 127 -16.31 3.90 26.92
C SER A 127 -16.04 4.33 25.47
N LEU A 128 -15.20 3.56 24.81
CA LEU A 128 -14.93 3.76 23.38
C LEU A 128 -16.20 3.55 22.52
N ALA A 129 -17.18 2.78 23.01
CA ALA A 129 -18.47 2.63 22.36
C ALA A 129 -19.26 3.95 22.31
N ALA A 130 -19.11 4.84 23.29
CA ALA A 130 -19.76 6.14 23.30
C ALA A 130 -19.25 7.08 22.18
N GLN A 131 -18.09 6.79 21.62
CA GLN A 131 -17.51 7.53 20.49
C GLN A 131 -18.08 7.10 19.13
N VAL A 132 -18.89 6.03 19.08
CA VAL A 132 -19.42 5.46 17.84
C VAL A 132 -20.94 5.56 17.81
N THR A 133 -21.45 6.03 16.69
CA THR A 133 -22.89 6.12 16.43
C THR A 133 -23.26 5.38 15.16
N SER A 134 -24.53 4.95 15.06
CA SER A 134 -25.06 4.33 13.85
C SER A 134 -26.57 4.57 13.77
N GLU A 135 -27.08 4.86 12.58
CA GLU A 135 -28.51 4.86 12.30
C GLU A 135 -29.10 3.44 12.27
N ASN A 136 -28.26 2.43 12.08
CA ASN A 136 -28.68 1.04 12.09
C ASN A 136 -28.54 0.47 13.53
N PRO A 137 -29.65 0.09 14.19
CA PRO A 137 -29.61 -0.34 15.58
C PRO A 137 -28.80 -1.63 15.81
N LEU A 138 -28.73 -2.53 14.84
CA LEU A 138 -27.94 -3.75 14.94
C LEU A 138 -26.44 -3.45 14.82
N ALA A 139 -26.09 -2.50 13.97
CA ALA A 139 -24.70 -2.05 13.85
C ALA A 139 -24.26 -1.31 15.12
N ALA A 140 -25.11 -0.43 15.68
CA ALA A 140 -24.85 0.24 16.95
C ALA A 140 -24.61 -0.78 18.07
N GLN A 141 -25.47 -1.78 18.18
CA GLN A 141 -25.39 -2.81 19.21
C GLN A 141 -24.14 -3.70 19.03
N TYR A 142 -23.78 -4.04 17.81
CA TYR A 142 -22.56 -4.81 17.54
C TYR A 142 -21.29 -3.99 17.87
N ALA A 143 -21.26 -2.71 17.50
CA ALA A 143 -20.19 -1.81 17.89
C ALA A 143 -20.06 -1.71 19.41
N ASP A 144 -21.18 -1.52 20.09
CA ASP A 144 -21.23 -1.50 21.55
C ASP A 144 -20.69 -2.79 22.17
N THR A 145 -21.06 -3.95 21.65
CA THR A 145 -20.58 -5.25 22.15
C THR A 145 -19.06 -5.36 22.11
N ILE A 146 -18.41 -4.77 21.09
CA ILE A 146 -16.95 -4.83 20.93
C ILE A 146 -16.25 -3.76 21.78
N LEU A 147 -16.79 -2.53 21.81
CA LEU A 147 -16.09 -1.35 22.30
C LEU A 147 -16.48 -0.93 23.73
N ARG A 148 -17.61 -1.41 24.25
CA ARG A 148 -18.19 -1.01 25.56
C ARG A 148 -17.22 -1.14 26.74
N ARG A 149 -16.37 -2.17 26.71
CA ARG A 149 -15.43 -2.46 27.80
C ARG A 149 -14.15 -1.65 27.76
N ILE A 150 -13.89 -0.98 26.66
CA ILE A 150 -12.67 -0.20 26.45
C ILE A 150 -12.93 1.20 26.96
N VAL A 151 -12.25 1.57 28.05
CA VAL A 151 -12.37 2.90 28.65
C VAL A 151 -11.46 3.88 27.92
N CYS A 152 -11.99 5.04 27.59
CA CYS A 152 -11.25 6.14 26.99
C CYS A 152 -10.40 6.86 28.03
N CYS A 153 -9.08 6.84 27.88
CA CYS A 153 -8.15 7.54 28.76
C CYS A 153 -7.46 8.70 28.02
N ASP A 154 -7.32 9.83 28.68
CA ASP A 154 -6.66 11.00 28.10
C ASP A 154 -5.13 10.87 28.15
N THR A 155 -4.60 10.16 29.13
CA THR A 155 -3.15 10.00 29.33
C THR A 155 -2.77 8.53 29.51
N PRO A 156 -1.54 8.15 29.14
CA PRO A 156 -1.05 6.79 29.34
C PRO A 156 -1.04 6.33 30.81
N ASP A 157 -0.83 7.26 31.75
CA ASP A 157 -0.68 6.96 33.18
C ASP A 157 -1.98 6.44 33.81
N THR A 158 -3.12 6.69 33.18
CA THR A 158 -4.44 6.26 33.70
C THR A 158 -4.88 4.92 33.12
N LEU A 159 -4.18 4.38 32.15
CA LEU A 159 -4.57 3.14 31.45
C LEU A 159 -4.68 1.94 32.40
N GLU A 160 -3.74 1.80 33.33
CA GLU A 160 -3.67 0.65 34.24
C GLU A 160 -4.78 0.65 35.31
N HIS A 161 -5.51 1.76 35.44
CA HIS A 161 -6.66 1.83 36.37
C HIS A 161 -7.87 1.02 35.91
N PHE A 162 -7.87 0.62 34.63
CA PHE A 162 -8.98 -0.08 34.01
C PHE A 162 -8.54 -1.41 33.39
N PRO A 163 -9.38 -2.45 33.43
CA PRO A 163 -9.05 -3.75 32.86
C PRO A 163 -8.83 -3.72 31.33
N ASP A 164 -9.55 -2.86 30.61
CA ASP A 164 -9.38 -2.62 29.17
C ASP A 164 -9.58 -1.12 28.91
N SER A 165 -8.56 -0.48 28.39
CA SER A 165 -8.54 0.96 28.21
C SER A 165 -7.66 1.36 27.04
N ALA A 166 -7.92 2.52 26.46
CA ALA A 166 -7.14 3.00 25.32
C ALA A 166 -7.00 4.53 25.36
N THR A 167 -5.94 5.03 24.68
CA THR A 167 -5.73 6.46 24.46
C THR A 167 -5.91 6.82 22.99
N ARG A 168 -6.09 8.13 22.71
CA ARG A 168 -6.11 8.68 21.34
C ARG A 168 -4.83 8.37 20.58
N ASP A 169 -3.69 8.24 21.29
CA ASP A 169 -2.37 7.94 20.72
C ASP A 169 -2.14 6.45 20.44
N LEU A 170 -3.21 5.66 20.34
CA LEU A 170 -3.18 4.25 19.99
C LEU A 170 -2.43 3.36 21.02
N LEU A 171 -2.36 3.76 22.28
CA LEU A 171 -1.97 2.87 23.37
C LEU A 171 -3.20 2.16 23.90
N ARG A 172 -3.14 0.84 24.05
CA ARG A 172 -4.18 0.03 24.66
C ARG A 172 -3.61 -0.82 25.77
N HIS A 173 -4.25 -0.75 26.92
CA HIS A 173 -4.04 -1.65 28.04
C HIS A 173 -5.19 -2.65 28.11
N HIS A 174 -4.87 -3.92 28.25
CA HIS A 174 -5.81 -4.97 28.59
C HIS A 174 -5.09 -5.98 29.51
N PRO A 175 -5.79 -6.90 30.20
CA PRO A 175 -5.17 -7.68 31.27
C PRO A 175 -3.80 -8.22 30.92
N PHE A 176 -2.80 -7.82 31.73
CA PHE A 176 -1.39 -8.21 31.62
C PHE A 176 -0.64 -7.75 30.37
N ARG A 177 -1.21 -6.82 29.59
CA ARG A 177 -0.60 -6.36 28.34
C ARG A 177 -0.87 -4.88 28.06
N LEU A 178 0.22 -4.13 27.81
CA LEU A 178 0.18 -2.82 27.21
C LEU A 178 0.71 -2.95 25.78
N GLU A 179 -0.05 -2.50 24.82
CA GLU A 179 0.34 -2.55 23.41
C GLU A 179 0.13 -1.21 22.72
N ARG A 180 0.94 -0.96 21.72
CA ARG A 180 0.70 0.13 20.77
C ARG A 180 -0.03 -0.45 19.56
N LEU A 181 -1.24 0.03 19.36
CA LEU A 181 -2.04 -0.33 18.19
C LEU A 181 -1.41 0.27 16.94
N ARG A 182 -1.49 -0.44 15.83
CA ARG A 182 -1.07 0.11 14.53
C ARG A 182 -2.10 1.11 14.05
N ARG A 183 -1.63 2.24 13.52
CA ARG A 183 -2.52 3.22 12.90
C ARG A 183 -3.24 2.55 11.72
N PRO A 184 -4.57 2.45 11.76
CA PRO A 184 -5.34 1.80 10.71
C PRO A 184 -5.50 2.74 9.51
N GLN A 185 -5.76 2.16 8.35
CA GLN A 185 -6.42 2.90 7.28
C GLN A 185 -7.87 3.13 7.69
N ARG A 186 -8.37 4.36 7.55
CA ARG A 186 -9.73 4.75 7.92
C ARG A 186 -10.75 4.30 6.89
N TYR A 187 -11.87 3.75 7.36
CA TYR A 187 -13.00 3.30 6.54
C TYR A 187 -14.35 3.75 7.10
N ILE A 188 -14.42 4.23 8.34
CA ILE A 188 -15.63 4.69 9.00
C ILE A 188 -15.83 6.18 8.72
N GLY A 189 -17.05 6.57 8.28
CA GLY A 189 -17.42 7.96 8.05
C GLY A 189 -17.13 8.47 6.63
N LEU A 190 -17.71 9.63 6.32
CA LEU A 190 -17.58 10.28 5.01
C LEU A 190 -16.19 10.88 4.79
N ASP A 191 -15.58 11.39 5.86
CA ASP A 191 -14.26 12.04 5.80
C ASP A 191 -13.16 11.04 5.51
N ALA A 192 -13.27 9.79 5.99
CA ALA A 192 -12.34 8.72 5.65
C ALA A 192 -12.23 8.47 4.14
N ARG A 193 -13.31 8.66 3.38
CA ARG A 193 -13.29 8.59 1.92
C ARG A 193 -12.49 9.72 1.29
N ARG A 194 -12.69 10.94 1.80
CA ARG A 194 -11.99 12.13 1.31
C ARG A 194 -10.50 12.00 1.60
N GLU A 195 -10.14 11.66 2.84
CA GLU A 195 -8.73 11.41 3.23
C GLU A 195 -8.07 10.32 2.37
N ARG A 196 -8.80 9.24 2.06
CA ARG A 196 -8.29 8.19 1.18
C ARG A 196 -8.10 8.67 -0.26
N ALA A 197 -9.04 9.46 -0.78
CA ALA A 197 -8.91 10.06 -2.10
C ALA A 197 -7.71 11.00 -2.17
N ASP A 198 -7.54 11.89 -1.19
CA ASP A 198 -6.41 12.81 -1.09
C ASP A 198 -5.07 12.06 -0.99
N ALA A 199 -5.03 10.98 -0.19
CA ALA A 199 -3.85 10.13 -0.08
C ALA A 199 -3.51 9.40 -1.38
N LEU A 200 -4.52 8.91 -2.12
CA LEU A 200 -4.33 8.28 -3.44
C LEU A 200 -3.88 9.30 -4.49
N GLU A 201 -4.40 10.52 -4.46
CA GLU A 201 -3.94 11.61 -5.33
C GLU A 201 -2.47 11.95 -5.07
N ALA A 202 -2.07 12.05 -3.80
CA ALA A 202 -0.68 12.27 -3.42
C ALA A 202 0.24 11.12 -3.88
N GLN A 203 -0.20 9.87 -3.73
CA GLN A 203 0.53 8.70 -4.22
C GLN A 203 0.65 8.71 -5.75
N LEU A 204 -0.41 9.06 -6.46
CA LEU A 204 -0.40 9.18 -7.92
C LEU A 204 0.55 10.28 -8.40
N ALA A 205 0.60 11.42 -7.71
CA ALA A 205 1.53 12.50 -8.02
C ALA A 205 2.98 12.04 -7.83
N ALA A 206 3.30 11.40 -6.70
CA ALA A 206 4.63 10.85 -6.43
C ALA A 206 5.04 9.77 -7.45
N GLN A 207 4.10 8.91 -7.84
CA GLN A 207 4.34 7.88 -8.87
C GLN A 207 4.55 8.50 -10.25
N ALA A 208 3.81 9.57 -10.60
CA ALA A 208 4.01 10.30 -11.85
C ALA A 208 5.39 10.94 -11.93
N ASP A 209 5.93 11.44 -10.82
CA ASP A 209 7.29 11.97 -10.74
C ASP A 209 8.32 10.87 -10.99
N ARG A 210 8.18 9.70 -10.36
CA ARG A 210 9.03 8.54 -10.60
C ARG A 210 8.98 8.07 -12.06
N CYS A 211 7.80 8.07 -12.67
CA CYS A 211 7.65 7.73 -14.09
C CYS A 211 8.38 8.74 -14.99
N ARG A 212 8.32 10.04 -14.66
CA ARG A 212 9.03 11.09 -15.40
C ARG A 212 10.55 10.95 -15.29
N GLU A 213 11.06 10.68 -14.09
CA GLU A 213 12.48 10.44 -13.84
C GLU A 213 12.98 9.20 -14.59
N ALA A 214 12.22 8.10 -14.53
CA ALA A 214 12.55 6.87 -15.26
C ALA A 214 12.56 7.09 -16.78
N ALA A 215 11.56 7.80 -17.31
CA ALA A 215 11.50 8.14 -18.75
C ALA A 215 12.64 9.06 -19.17
N GLN A 216 13.03 10.02 -18.33
CA GLN A 216 14.17 10.89 -18.60
C GLN A 216 15.48 10.10 -18.59
N THR A 217 15.65 9.18 -17.64
CA THR A 217 16.83 8.30 -17.58
C THR A 217 16.90 7.38 -18.79
N GLU A 218 15.78 6.78 -19.20
CA GLU A 218 15.68 5.95 -20.40
C GLU A 218 16.06 6.76 -21.67
N LYS A 219 15.54 7.98 -21.79
CA LYS A 219 15.86 8.88 -22.90
C LYS A 219 17.34 9.23 -22.94
N THR A 220 17.94 9.50 -21.79
CA THR A 220 19.37 9.82 -21.67
C THR A 220 20.23 8.62 -22.06
N LEU A 221 19.88 7.43 -21.56
CA LEU A 221 20.58 6.18 -21.89
C LEU A 221 20.43 5.84 -23.38
N LYS A 222 19.26 6.01 -23.96
CA LYS A 222 19.02 5.78 -25.39
C LYS A 222 19.81 6.75 -26.24
N SER A 223 19.84 8.05 -25.89
CA SER A 223 20.67 9.05 -26.57
C SER A 223 22.16 8.69 -26.50
N ALA A 224 22.65 8.29 -25.31
CA ALA A 224 24.04 7.84 -25.15
C ALA A 224 24.33 6.58 -25.96
N TYR A 225 23.41 5.63 -26.02
CA TYR A 225 23.53 4.43 -26.84
C TYR A 225 23.57 4.76 -28.34
N ASP A 226 22.68 5.64 -28.81
CA ASP A 226 22.64 6.08 -30.20
C ASP A 226 23.95 6.82 -30.61
N GLN A 227 24.46 7.67 -29.69
CA GLN A 227 25.77 8.32 -29.89
C GLN A 227 26.89 7.29 -29.96
N TYR A 228 26.91 6.30 -29.06
CA TYR A 228 27.89 5.20 -29.09
C TYR A 228 27.80 4.39 -30.37
N GLN A 229 26.61 4.05 -30.85
CA GLN A 229 26.41 3.35 -32.12
C GLN A 229 26.90 4.19 -33.33
N ASN A 230 26.65 5.52 -33.27
CA ASN A 230 27.14 6.43 -34.31
C ASN A 230 28.69 6.51 -34.35
N VAL A 231 29.33 6.50 -33.17
CA VAL A 231 30.79 6.45 -33.07
C VAL A 231 31.35 5.13 -33.61
N LEU A 232 30.71 3.99 -33.26
CA LEU A 232 31.12 2.69 -33.81
C LEU A 232 30.97 2.58 -35.33
N ARG A 233 29.98 3.29 -35.90
CA ARG A 233 29.76 3.33 -37.38
C ARG A 233 30.59 4.36 -38.10
N GLY A 234 31.08 5.37 -37.42
CA GLY A 234 31.85 6.47 -37.98
C GLY A 234 33.32 6.42 -37.55
N HIS A 235 34.25 6.25 -38.46
CA HIS A 235 35.69 6.20 -38.21
C HIS A 235 36.34 7.55 -37.84
N ALA A 236 35.66 8.41 -37.07
CA ALA A 236 36.17 9.75 -36.82
C ALA A 236 36.72 9.91 -35.41
N LEU A 237 37.99 10.28 -35.29
CA LEU A 237 38.69 10.69 -34.06
C LEU A 237 37.96 11.86 -33.31
N GLU A 238 37.20 12.66 -34.06
CA GLU A 238 36.40 13.79 -33.52
C GLU A 238 35.26 13.32 -32.57
N GLN A 239 34.73 12.12 -32.77
CA GLN A 239 33.69 11.55 -31.93
C GLN A 239 34.21 10.96 -30.61
N LEU A 240 35.53 10.74 -30.49
CA LEU A 240 36.16 10.30 -29.22
C LEU A 240 36.03 11.38 -28.12
N ALA A 241 36.07 12.65 -28.47
CA ALA A 241 35.94 13.75 -27.51
C ALA A 241 34.55 13.79 -26.89
N GLU A 242 33.49 13.51 -27.66
CA GLU A 242 32.10 13.44 -27.16
C GLU A 242 31.89 12.21 -26.27
N LEU A 243 32.53 11.08 -26.58
CA LEU A 243 32.55 9.90 -25.73
C LEU A 243 33.20 10.17 -24.37
N TRP A 244 34.29 10.90 -24.36
CA TRP A 244 34.95 11.31 -23.10
C TRP A 244 34.08 12.26 -22.28
N ALA A 245 33.38 13.19 -22.95
CA ALA A 245 32.42 14.08 -22.27
C ALA A 245 31.22 13.32 -21.67
N SER A 246 30.70 12.34 -22.42
CA SER A 246 29.61 11.47 -21.94
C SER A 246 30.05 10.59 -20.76
N ARG A 247 31.28 10.10 -20.77
CA ARG A 247 31.89 9.35 -19.65
C ARG A 247 32.08 10.25 -18.44
N ALA A 248 32.56 11.48 -18.62
CA ALA A 248 32.70 12.43 -17.53
C ALA A 248 31.33 12.79 -16.88
N ALA A 249 30.29 12.92 -17.70
CA ALA A 249 28.91 13.14 -17.19
C ALA A 249 28.37 11.93 -16.41
N LEU A 250 28.66 10.70 -16.87
CA LEU A 250 28.32 9.47 -16.18
C LEU A 250 29.07 9.35 -14.84
N ASP A 251 30.35 9.68 -14.82
CA ASP A 251 31.16 9.64 -13.60
C ASP A 251 30.72 10.72 -12.61
N ALA A 252 30.29 11.90 -13.08
CA ALA A 252 29.69 12.95 -12.25
C ALA A 252 28.33 12.48 -11.65
N ALA A 253 27.47 11.87 -12.45
CA ALA A 253 26.20 11.33 -11.98
C ALA A 253 26.40 10.19 -10.95
N ARG A 254 27.45 9.36 -11.12
CA ARG A 254 27.84 8.34 -10.13
C ARG A 254 28.36 8.95 -8.84
N ALA A 255 29.12 10.05 -8.93
CA ALA A 255 29.62 10.79 -7.76
C ALA A 255 28.46 11.45 -7.00
N ASP A 256 27.50 12.04 -7.71
CA ASP A 256 26.29 12.61 -7.11
C ASP A 256 25.42 11.55 -6.43
N TYR A 257 25.28 10.39 -7.05
CA TYR A 257 24.59 9.25 -6.45
C TYR A 257 25.29 8.77 -5.16
N ALA A 258 26.62 8.61 -5.23
CA ALA A 258 27.40 8.23 -4.05
C ALA A 258 27.34 9.30 -2.95
N ALA A 259 27.33 10.58 -3.32
CA ALA A 259 27.17 11.68 -2.35
C ALA A 259 25.77 11.71 -1.70
N GLN A 260 24.73 11.36 -2.45
CA GLN A 260 23.37 11.22 -1.92
C GLN A 260 23.26 9.99 -1.02
N GLU A 261 23.89 8.89 -1.39
CA GLU A 261 23.96 7.67 -0.59
C GLU A 261 24.71 7.91 0.74
N GLN A 262 25.80 8.69 0.68
CA GLN A 262 26.53 9.12 1.89
C GLN A 262 25.66 10.02 2.77
N LYS A 263 24.97 11.00 2.21
CA LYS A 263 24.02 11.85 2.97
C LYS A 263 22.90 11.03 3.60
N LEU A 264 22.43 10.01 2.92
CA LEU A 264 21.43 9.07 3.45
C LEU A 264 22.01 8.22 4.60
N ALA A 265 23.28 7.82 4.49
CA ALA A 265 24.00 7.14 5.56
C ALA A 265 24.18 8.04 6.78
N ASP A 266 24.66 9.29 6.57
CA ASP A 266 24.84 10.28 7.62
C ASP A 266 23.51 10.66 8.30
N CYS A 267 22.43 10.71 7.55
CA CYS A 267 21.08 10.87 8.08
C CYS A 267 20.64 9.69 8.96
N ARG A 268 21.06 8.46 8.67
CA ARG A 268 20.73 7.27 9.48
C ARG A 268 21.41 7.25 10.84
N GLU A 269 22.56 7.89 10.99
CA GLU A 269 23.30 7.98 12.26
C GLU A 269 22.76 9.04 13.22
N ASN A 270 21.81 9.89 12.78
CA ASN A 270 21.23 10.93 13.62
C ASN A 270 20.28 10.32 14.69
N PRO A 271 20.50 10.57 16.01
CA PRO A 271 19.69 10.00 17.08
C PRO A 271 18.19 10.35 17.00
N MET A 272 17.86 11.49 16.40
CA MET A 272 16.46 11.88 16.14
C MET A 272 15.79 10.98 15.12
N LEU A 273 16.56 10.32 14.26
CA LEU A 273 16.08 9.36 13.29
C LEU A 273 15.76 7.98 13.89
N GLN A 274 16.37 7.61 15.02
CA GLN A 274 16.00 6.38 15.71
C GLN A 274 14.57 6.43 16.27
N GLN A 275 14.04 7.62 16.47
CA GLN A 275 12.63 7.80 16.80
C GLN A 275 11.73 7.61 15.58
N LEU A 276 12.22 7.97 14.39
CA LEU A 276 11.56 7.72 13.09
C LEU A 276 11.68 6.26 12.63
N TYR A 277 12.69 5.49 13.10
CA TYR A 277 12.81 4.06 12.80
C TYR A 277 11.62 3.22 13.30
N ARG A 278 10.94 3.66 14.36
CA ARG A 278 9.71 3.01 14.81
C ARG A 278 8.51 3.31 13.91
N GLU A 279 8.55 4.42 13.19
CA GLU A 279 7.59 4.72 12.12
C GLU A 279 7.99 4.04 10.80
N GLU A 280 9.23 3.58 10.70
CA GLU A 280 9.83 2.97 9.52
C GLU A 280 9.38 1.54 9.30
N GLU A 281 9.02 0.76 10.34
CA GLU A 281 8.50 -0.61 10.15
C GLU A 281 7.25 -0.63 9.26
N ALA A 282 6.41 0.40 9.33
CA ALA A 282 5.27 0.53 8.41
C ALA A 282 5.71 0.98 7.00
N ARG A 283 6.86 1.69 6.89
CA ARG A 283 7.45 2.08 5.60
C ARG A 283 8.39 1.02 5.03
N GLU A 284 8.84 0.09 5.86
CA GLU A 284 9.76 -0.99 5.44
C GLU A 284 9.11 -1.90 4.40
N ALA A 285 7.81 -2.13 4.49
CA ALA A 285 7.07 -2.85 3.46
C ALA A 285 7.01 -2.07 2.12
N ALA A 286 6.85 -0.75 2.19
CA ALA A 286 6.93 0.11 1.00
C ALA A 286 8.38 0.22 0.50
N TRP A 287 9.36 0.23 1.41
CA TRP A 287 10.78 0.25 1.07
C TRP A 287 11.27 -1.10 0.51
N GLU A 288 10.81 -2.24 1.04
CA GLU A 288 11.09 -3.56 0.44
C GLU A 288 10.56 -3.66 -1.00
N THR A 289 9.43 -3.03 -1.26
CA THR A 289 8.90 -2.97 -2.63
C THR A 289 9.78 -2.08 -3.53
N ALA A 290 10.23 -0.94 -3.02
CA ALA A 290 11.17 -0.06 -3.70
C ALA A 290 12.58 -0.69 -3.83
N ARG A 291 13.04 -1.44 -2.84
CA ARG A 291 14.30 -2.20 -2.87
C ARG A 291 14.26 -3.30 -3.93
N LYS A 292 13.16 -4.04 -4.03
CA LYS A 292 12.97 -5.02 -5.11
C LYS A 292 13.01 -4.33 -6.49
N ALA A 293 12.46 -3.13 -6.60
CA ALA A 293 12.56 -2.33 -7.81
C ALA A 293 14.01 -1.87 -8.10
N VAL A 294 14.76 -1.48 -7.07
CA VAL A 294 16.19 -1.11 -7.18
C VAL A 294 17.07 -2.33 -7.47
N GLU A 295 16.79 -3.48 -6.87
CA GLU A 295 17.45 -4.75 -7.17
C GLU A 295 17.17 -5.21 -8.60
N GLN A 296 15.95 -4.97 -9.09
CA GLN A 296 15.58 -5.21 -10.48
C GLN A 296 16.37 -4.28 -11.42
N VAL A 297 16.39 -2.98 -11.11
CA VAL A 297 17.20 -2.00 -11.86
C VAL A 297 18.70 -2.33 -11.78
N GLY A 298 19.19 -2.77 -10.62
CA GLY A 298 20.57 -3.27 -10.47
C GLY A 298 20.82 -4.57 -11.26
N GLY A 299 19.79 -5.38 -11.46
CA GLY A 299 19.78 -6.53 -12.37
C GLY A 299 19.90 -6.09 -13.82
N ASP A 300 19.14 -5.10 -14.20
CA ASP A 300 19.10 -4.55 -15.56
C ASP A 300 20.41 -3.83 -15.90
N ILE A 301 21.00 -3.11 -14.95
CA ILE A 301 22.36 -2.53 -15.10
C ILE A 301 23.39 -3.65 -15.33
N ARG A 302 23.34 -4.75 -14.57
CA ARG A 302 24.25 -5.88 -14.78
C ARG A 302 24.04 -6.58 -16.12
N VAL A 303 22.82 -6.59 -16.65
CA VAL A 303 22.53 -7.07 -18.00
C VAL A 303 23.14 -6.12 -19.02
N CYS A 304 22.99 -4.81 -18.85
CA CYS A 304 23.62 -3.80 -19.70
C CYS A 304 25.16 -3.88 -19.64
N GLU A 305 25.75 -4.04 -18.46
CA GLU A 305 27.21 -4.22 -18.30
C GLU A 305 27.70 -5.50 -18.99
N LYS A 306 26.95 -6.61 -18.93
CA LYS A 306 27.27 -7.84 -19.68
C LYS A 306 27.15 -7.64 -21.19
N GLN A 307 26.14 -6.86 -21.63
CA GLN A 307 26.01 -6.53 -23.05
C GLN A 307 27.17 -5.64 -23.52
N ILE A 308 27.57 -4.66 -22.71
CA ILE A 308 28.76 -3.82 -22.98
C ILE A 308 30.03 -4.69 -23.07
N ALA A 309 30.25 -5.56 -22.07
CA ALA A 309 31.40 -6.48 -22.08
C ALA A 309 31.40 -7.44 -23.30
N SER A 310 30.20 -7.89 -23.72
CA SER A 310 30.05 -8.70 -24.95
C SER A 310 30.40 -7.90 -26.19
N CYS A 311 29.94 -6.65 -26.27
CA CYS A 311 30.29 -5.76 -27.39
C CYS A 311 31.79 -5.41 -27.40
N GLU A 312 32.43 -5.20 -26.25
CA GLU A 312 33.88 -4.99 -26.13
C GLU A 312 34.67 -6.22 -26.56
N ALA A 313 34.20 -7.44 -26.21
CA ALA A 313 34.80 -8.69 -26.64
C ALA A 313 34.67 -8.93 -28.19
N GLU A 314 33.52 -8.55 -28.75
CA GLU A 314 33.30 -8.59 -30.21
C GLU A 314 34.15 -7.56 -30.91
N GLN A 315 34.29 -6.36 -30.34
CA GLN A 315 35.19 -5.33 -30.84
C GLN A 315 36.65 -5.79 -30.79
N GLY A 316 37.07 -6.43 -29.68
CA GLY A 316 38.41 -7.02 -29.56
C GLY A 316 38.71 -8.03 -30.67
N LYS A 317 37.76 -8.94 -30.93
CA LYS A 317 37.87 -9.91 -32.05
C LYS A 317 37.87 -9.24 -33.42
N ALA A 318 37.08 -8.20 -33.60
CA ALA A 318 37.07 -7.44 -34.86
C ALA A 318 38.42 -6.72 -35.11
N VAL A 319 39.01 -6.16 -34.02
CA VAL A 319 40.34 -5.53 -34.07
C VAL A 319 41.44 -6.56 -34.37
N GLU A 320 41.40 -7.75 -33.71
CA GLU A 320 42.32 -8.84 -33.99
C GLU A 320 42.20 -9.34 -35.46
N THR A 321 40.97 -9.48 -35.94
CA THR A 321 40.70 -9.91 -37.33
C THR A 321 41.18 -8.83 -38.32
N ALA A 322 40.97 -7.55 -38.01
CA ALA A 322 41.49 -6.44 -38.80
C ALA A 322 43.03 -6.41 -38.80
N ALA A 323 43.67 -6.63 -37.65
CA ALA A 323 45.14 -6.73 -37.54
C ALA A 323 45.71 -7.92 -38.33
N GLN A 324 45.03 -9.07 -38.29
CA GLN A 324 45.40 -10.26 -39.08
C GLN A 324 45.24 -10.03 -40.60
N THR A 325 44.20 -9.31 -41.01
CA THR A 325 44.00 -8.98 -42.45
C THR A 325 45.00 -7.94 -42.94
N MET A 326 45.45 -7.03 -42.07
CA MET A 326 46.51 -6.05 -42.44
C MET A 326 47.93 -6.64 -42.45
N SER A 327 48.13 -7.77 -41.74
CA SER A 327 49.43 -8.45 -41.70
C SER A 327 49.63 -9.56 -42.76
N ALA A 328 48.57 -9.83 -43.56
CA ALA A 328 48.73 -10.76 -44.69
C ALA A 328 49.62 -10.15 -45.79
N PRO A 329 50.73 -10.78 -46.18
CA PRO A 329 51.58 -10.24 -47.23
C PRO A 329 50.81 -10.25 -48.55
N ALA A 330 50.86 -9.11 -49.26
CA ALA A 330 50.41 -9.01 -50.63
C ALA A 330 51.28 -9.99 -51.47
N SER A 331 50.71 -11.15 -51.71
CA SER A 331 51.31 -12.06 -52.70
C SER A 331 50.97 -11.52 -54.10
N ALA A 332 52.04 -11.30 -54.85
CA ALA A 332 52.19 -10.75 -56.16
C ALA A 332 51.22 -11.31 -57.21
#